data_63d629f6b2ba1a67eae7ae01c26b674e
#
_entry.id   63d629f6b2ba1a67eae7ae01c26b674e
#
_cell.length_a   1.000
_cell.length_b   1.000
_cell.length_c   1.000
_cell.angle_alpha   90.00
_cell.angle_beta   90.00
_cell.angle_gamma   90.00
#
_symmetry.space_group_name_H-M   'P 1'
#
loop_
_entity.id
_entity.type
_entity.pdbx_description
1 polymer ?
#
loop_
_entity_poly.entity_id
_entity_poly.type
_entity_poly.pdbx_seq_one_letter_code
_entity_poly.pdbx_strand_id
1 'polypeptide(L)'
;MLVRTAILYMIMTVCALAFHDNTFAVFDLKEQLQWLQINLWELLHQLEYVEPHQRAIVYEEIEHIRAEIDRIVAELVTHDQAQHPLP
;
A
#
# COMPACT_ATOMS: atom_id res chain seq x y z
N MET A 1 3.58 -5.50 -26.52
CA MET A 1 4.47 -5.34 -25.40
C MET A 1 5.04 -3.93 -25.27
N LEU A 2 5.48 -3.34 -26.36
CA LEU A 2 5.99 -1.97 -26.38
C LEU A 2 4.94 -0.93 -25.98
N VAL A 3 3.69 -1.16 -26.34
CA VAL A 3 2.58 -0.24 -26.06
C VAL A 3 2.30 -0.16 -24.54
N ARG A 4 2.39 -1.30 -23.87
CA ARG A 4 2.17 -1.37 -22.42
C ARG A 4 3.23 -0.60 -21.64
N THR A 5 4.49 -0.72 -22.06
CA THR A 5 5.60 -0.01 -21.45
C THR A 5 5.48 1.49 -21.66
N ALA A 6 5.06 1.90 -22.88
CA ALA A 6 4.84 3.32 -23.19
C ALA A 6 3.71 3.91 -22.36
N ILE A 7 2.61 3.18 -22.17
CA ILE A 7 1.49 3.63 -21.35
C ILE A 7 1.91 3.76 -19.88
N LEU A 8 2.66 2.79 -19.36
CA LEU A 8 3.21 2.85 -18.01
C LEU A 8 4.13 4.05 -17.82
N TYR A 9 4.97 4.32 -18.83
CA TYR A 9 5.85 5.49 -18.80
C TYR A 9 5.06 6.80 -18.82
N MET A 10 4.02 6.87 -19.62
CA MET A 10 3.16 8.05 -19.67
C MET A 10 2.44 8.27 -18.34
N ILE A 11 1.92 7.21 -17.74
CA ILE A 11 1.27 7.28 -16.44
C ILE A 11 2.27 7.73 -15.37
N MET A 12 3.47 7.18 -15.38
CA MET A 12 4.52 7.57 -14.45
C MET A 12 4.95 9.04 -14.63
N THR A 13 5.03 9.51 -15.87
CA THR A 13 5.38 10.89 -16.16
C THR A 13 4.29 11.85 -15.69
N VAL A 14 3.03 11.51 -15.95
CA VAL A 14 1.88 12.29 -15.48
C VAL A 14 1.83 12.28 -13.95
N CYS A 15 2.10 11.14 -13.33
CA CYS A 15 2.20 11.03 -11.88
C CYS A 15 3.32 11.91 -11.32
N ALA A 16 4.48 11.92 -11.98
CA ALA A 16 5.61 12.74 -11.55
C ALA A 16 5.30 14.24 -11.64
N LEU A 17 4.54 14.66 -12.65
CA LEU A 17 4.11 16.05 -12.78
C LEU A 17 3.05 16.42 -11.74
N ALA A 18 2.23 15.46 -11.33
CA ALA A 18 1.21 15.65 -10.30
C ALA A 18 1.80 15.59 -8.88
N PHE A 19 3.06 15.17 -8.75
CA PHE A 19 3.74 15.04 -7.45
C PHE A 19 3.95 16.37 -6.72
N HIS A 20 3.73 17.47 -7.39
CA HIS A 20 3.74 18.77 -6.71
C HIS A 20 2.51 19.01 -5.86
N ASP A 21 1.54 18.10 -5.93
CA ASP A 21 0.30 18.20 -5.19
C ASP A 21 0.27 17.14 -4.08
N ASN A 22 0.20 17.58 -2.83
CA ASN A 22 0.12 16.69 -1.67
C ASN A 22 -1.09 15.75 -1.72
N THR A 23 -2.13 16.16 -2.43
CA THR A 23 -3.34 15.37 -2.62
C THR A 23 -3.05 14.06 -3.32
N PHE A 24 -2.13 14.06 -4.28
CA PHE A 24 -1.78 12.86 -5.03
C PHE A 24 -1.00 11.88 -4.15
N ALA A 25 -0.10 12.37 -3.30
CA ALA A 25 0.66 11.52 -2.39
C ALA A 25 -0.27 10.78 -1.42
N VAL A 26 -1.29 11.47 -0.90
CA VAL A 26 -2.29 10.86 -0.01
C VAL A 26 -3.10 9.79 -0.77
N PHE A 27 -3.49 10.08 -2.01
CA PHE A 27 -4.22 9.12 -2.83
C PHE A 27 -3.40 7.86 -3.08
N ASP A 28 -2.11 8.01 -3.38
CA ASP A 28 -1.21 6.89 -3.61
C ASP A 28 -1.06 6.03 -2.34
N LEU A 29 -0.93 6.66 -1.19
CA LEU A 29 -0.84 5.95 0.09
C LEU A 29 -2.13 5.18 0.39
N LYS A 30 -3.28 5.75 0.11
CA LYS A 30 -4.57 5.08 0.30
C LYS A 30 -4.71 3.88 -0.62
N GLU A 31 -4.24 4.00 -1.85
CA GLU A 31 -4.26 2.90 -2.81
C GLU A 31 -3.34 1.77 -2.35
N GLN A 32 -2.13 2.09 -1.89
CA GLN A 32 -1.21 1.10 -1.35
C GLN A 32 -1.81 0.41 -0.13
N LEU A 33 -2.46 1.16 0.74
CA LEU A 33 -3.13 0.61 1.92
C LEU A 33 -4.20 -0.39 1.51
N GLN A 34 -5.00 -0.06 0.51
CA GLN A 34 -6.04 -0.94 0.01
C GLN A 34 -5.46 -2.26 -0.51
N TRP A 35 -4.38 -2.19 -1.29
CA TRP A 35 -3.70 -3.39 -1.79
C TRP A 35 -3.13 -4.25 -0.68
N LEU A 36 -2.54 -3.62 0.34
CA LEU A 36 -2.02 -4.33 1.49
C LEU A 36 -3.11 -5.01 2.29
N GLN A 37 -4.26 -4.37 2.44
CA GLN A 37 -5.41 -4.96 3.13
C GLN A 37 -5.95 -6.17 2.38
N ILE A 38 -6.00 -6.11 1.05
CA ILE A 38 -6.41 -7.24 0.22
C ILE A 38 -5.42 -8.40 0.38
N ASN A 39 -4.13 -8.11 0.33
CA ASN A 39 -3.10 -9.13 0.51
C ASN A 39 -3.16 -9.77 1.89
N LEU A 40 -3.38 -8.96 2.92
CA LEU A 40 -3.54 -9.45 4.29
C LEU A 40 -4.73 -10.41 4.38
N TRP A 41 -5.85 -10.02 3.79
CA TRP A 41 -7.04 -10.85 3.79
C TRP A 41 -6.79 -12.19 3.11
N GLU A 42 -6.10 -12.19 1.96
CA GLU A 42 -5.73 -13.40 1.25
C GLU A 42 -4.83 -14.31 2.08
N LEU A 43 -3.83 -13.74 2.77
CA LEU A 43 -2.95 -14.51 3.63
C LEU A 43 -3.68 -15.13 4.80
N LEU A 44 -4.59 -14.38 5.43
CA LEU A 44 -5.42 -14.90 6.52
C LEU A 44 -6.31 -16.03 6.03
N HIS A 45 -6.81 -15.93 4.81
CA HIS A 45 -7.61 -16.97 4.20
C HIS A 45 -6.79 -18.22 3.90
N GLN A 46 -5.53 -18.04 3.44
CA GLN A 46 -4.62 -19.15 3.18
C GLN A 46 -4.30 -19.96 4.44
N LEU A 47 -4.30 -19.34 5.60
CA LEU A 47 -4.01 -20.05 6.85
C LEU A 47 -4.93 -21.22 7.09
N GLU A 48 -6.15 -21.20 6.56
CA GLU A 48 -7.11 -22.29 6.69
C GLU A 48 -6.72 -23.51 5.89
N TYR A 49 -5.93 -23.33 4.82
CA TYR A 49 -5.60 -24.40 3.89
C TYR A 49 -4.13 -24.81 3.92
N VAL A 50 -3.28 -24.06 4.63
CA VAL A 50 -1.84 -24.34 4.69
C VAL A 50 -1.57 -25.44 5.69
N GLU A 51 -0.60 -26.28 5.37
CA GLU A 51 -0.14 -27.31 6.30
C GLU A 51 0.55 -26.68 7.51
N PRO A 52 0.50 -27.36 8.69
CA PRO A 52 1.04 -26.79 9.93
C PRO A 52 2.47 -26.28 9.85
N HIS A 53 3.33 -26.97 9.09
CA HIS A 53 4.74 -26.59 8.97
C HIS A 53 4.94 -25.33 8.11
N GLN A 54 3.95 -24.97 7.29
CA GLN A 54 4.00 -23.77 6.45
C GLN A 54 3.36 -22.56 7.12
N ARG A 55 2.65 -22.75 8.21
CA ARG A 55 1.97 -21.67 8.92
C ARG A 55 2.93 -20.59 9.41
N ALA A 56 4.10 -21.01 9.85
CA ALA A 56 5.11 -20.06 10.35
C ALA A 56 5.52 -19.05 9.27
N ILE A 57 5.67 -19.52 8.03
CA ILE A 57 6.02 -18.65 6.89
C ILE A 57 4.90 -17.65 6.61
N VAL A 58 3.65 -18.12 6.63
CA VAL A 58 2.49 -17.27 6.40
C VAL A 58 2.35 -16.23 7.52
N TYR A 59 2.55 -16.60 8.77
CA TYR A 59 2.55 -15.67 9.90
C TYR A 59 3.61 -14.61 9.76
N GLU A 60 4.79 -14.97 9.28
CA GLU A 60 5.88 -14.03 9.04
C GLU A 60 5.48 -12.98 7.99
N GLU A 61 4.86 -13.42 6.90
CA GLU A 61 4.36 -12.52 5.86
C GLU A 61 3.25 -11.62 6.36
N ILE A 62 2.34 -12.16 7.18
CA ILE A 62 1.27 -11.37 7.79
C ILE A 62 1.86 -10.25 8.67
N GLU A 63 2.84 -10.58 9.49
CA GLU A 63 3.49 -9.58 10.33
C GLU A 63 4.19 -8.49 9.50
N HIS A 64 4.82 -8.89 8.39
CA HIS A 64 5.46 -7.94 7.49
C HIS A 64 4.44 -6.98 6.87
N ILE A 65 3.31 -7.51 6.40
CA ILE A 65 2.26 -6.69 5.80
C ILE A 65 1.61 -5.77 6.84
N ARG A 66 1.38 -6.26 8.06
CA ARG A 66 0.84 -5.45 9.14
C ARG A 66 1.77 -4.28 9.48
N ALA A 67 3.07 -4.51 9.51
CA ALA A 67 4.04 -3.46 9.74
C ALA A 67 4.00 -2.40 8.62
N GLU A 68 3.85 -2.82 7.37
CA GLU A 68 3.72 -1.91 6.25
C GLU A 68 2.42 -1.10 6.33
N ILE A 69 1.32 -1.73 6.72
CA ILE A 69 0.04 -1.05 6.91
C ILE A 69 0.18 0.02 8.00
N ASP A 70 0.79 -0.33 9.12
CA ASP A 70 0.99 0.62 10.22
C ASP A 70 1.84 1.81 9.77
N ARG A 71 2.87 1.58 8.97
CA ARG A 71 3.72 2.64 8.43
C ARG A 71 2.90 3.58 7.53
N ILE A 72 2.09 3.04 6.64
CA ILE A 72 1.28 3.83 5.73
C ILE A 72 0.22 4.63 6.49
N VAL A 73 -0.42 4.01 7.46
CA VAL A 73 -1.40 4.71 8.31
C VAL A 73 -0.75 5.87 9.04
N ALA A 74 0.46 5.66 9.58
CA ALA A 74 1.20 6.72 10.25
C ALA A 74 1.52 7.88 9.30
N GLU A 75 1.92 7.58 8.06
CA GLU A 75 2.17 8.60 7.05
C GLU A 75 0.90 9.36 6.69
N LEU A 76 -0.23 8.67 6.54
CA LEU A 76 -1.52 9.30 6.25
C LEU A 76 -1.95 10.24 7.36
N VAL A 77 -1.77 9.82 8.60
CA VAL A 77 -2.09 10.68 9.77
C VAL A 77 -1.21 11.92 9.76
N THR A 78 0.08 11.77 9.45
CA THR A 78 1.00 12.90 9.37
C THR A 78 0.57 13.90 8.29
N HIS A 79 0.18 13.41 7.11
CA HIS A 79 -0.30 14.27 6.03
C HIS A 79 -1.60 14.99 6.41
N ASP A 80 -2.50 14.30 7.08
CA ASP A 80 -3.76 14.89 7.53
C ASP A 80 -3.51 16.01 8.53
N GLN A 81 -2.61 15.80 9.48
CA GLN A 81 -2.24 16.80 10.47
C GLN A 81 -1.56 18.01 9.82
N ALA A 82 -0.77 17.80 8.78
CA ALA A 82 -0.12 18.88 8.06
C ALA A 82 -1.12 19.77 7.30
N GLN A 83 -2.19 19.15 6.75
CA GLN A 83 -3.23 19.87 6.01
C GLN A 83 -4.27 20.51 6.93
N HIS A 84 -4.50 19.92 8.09
CA HIS A 84 -5.45 20.40 9.08
C HIS A 84 -4.77 20.52 10.44
N PRO A 85 -3.89 21.53 10.60
CA PRO A 85 -3.27 21.72 11.90
C PRO A 85 -4.34 22.01 12.94
N LEU A 86 -4.29 21.26 14.03
CA LEU A 86 -5.20 21.47 15.15
C LEU A 86 -5.00 22.87 15.70
N PRO A 87 -6.09 23.59 15.94
CA PRO A 87 -6.00 24.93 16.52
C PRO A 87 -5.40 24.91 17.92
#